data_af2f1b00f84871a99bd359381175bddb
#
_entry.id   af2f1b00f84871a99bd359381175bddb
#
_cell.length_a   1.000
_cell.length_b   1.000
_cell.length_c   1.000
_cell.angle_alpha   90.00
_cell.angle_beta   90.00
_cell.angle_gamma   90.00
#
_symmetry.space_group_name_H-M   'P 1'
#
loop_
_entity.id
_entity.type
_entity.pdbx_description
1 polymer ?
#
loop_
_entity_poly.entity_id
_entity_poly.type
_entity_poly.pdbx_seq_one_letter_code
_entity_poly.pdbx_strand_id
1 'polypeptide(L)'
;RSTLFPYTTLFRSLRYGEADAARRLGVPFESLGTGFVFNPEKGGQDRQATLAAWEKAKALISGGGTDVVILDEFTYPLTFGWLDTGEVVAWLKANKPDRLHLVLTGRNAPDELVEYADMVTEMREVRHPFRLQQIPAQKGIDF
;
A
#
# COMPACT_ATOMS: atom_id res chain seq x y z
N ARG A 1 21.63 2.90 2.22
CA ARG A 1 20.97 1.57 2.20
C ARG A 1 19.50 1.81 1.90
N SER A 2 19.11 1.54 0.67
CA SER A 2 17.71 1.65 0.28
C SER A 2 16.96 0.46 0.83
N THR A 3 16.01 0.70 1.72
CA THR A 3 15.08 -0.33 2.18
C THR A 3 13.76 -0.05 1.49
N LEU A 4 13.46 -0.85 0.47
CA LEU A 4 12.16 -0.83 -0.18
C LEU A 4 11.22 -1.69 0.65
N PHE A 5 10.19 -1.10 1.22
CA PHE A 5 9.08 -1.83 1.81
C PHE A 5 7.85 -1.63 0.92
N PRO A 6 7.63 -2.49 -0.05
CA PRO A 6 6.34 -2.50 -0.70
C PRO A 6 5.34 -3.08 0.28
N TYR A 7 4.43 -2.25 0.71
CA TYR A 7 3.19 -2.66 1.36
C TYR A 7 2.29 -3.21 0.26
N THR A 8 2.59 -4.42 -0.21
CA THR A 8 1.74 -5.03 -1.20
C THR A 8 0.62 -5.79 -0.53
N THR A 9 -0.55 -5.35 -0.83
CA THR A 9 -1.79 -6.10 -0.85
C THR A 9 -2.33 -6.50 0.51
N LEU A 10 -3.07 -5.61 1.11
CA LEU A 10 -4.07 -5.92 2.14
C LEU A 10 -5.06 -7.05 1.72
N PHE A 11 -5.02 -7.50 0.45
CA PHE A 11 -6.13 -8.25 -0.15
C PHE A 11 -5.78 -9.49 -0.97
N ARG A 12 -4.53 -10.01 -0.96
CA ARG A 12 -4.18 -11.22 -1.73
C ARG A 12 -3.53 -12.33 -0.90
N SER A 13 -3.55 -13.54 -1.43
CA SER A 13 -3.07 -14.78 -0.77
C SER A 13 -1.59 -14.74 -0.40
N LEU A 14 -1.20 -15.54 0.61
CA LEU A 14 0.08 -15.52 1.33
C LEU A 14 1.35 -15.93 0.53
N ARG A 15 1.29 -16.09 -0.80
CA ARG A 15 2.44 -16.44 -1.63
C ARG A 15 2.46 -15.60 -2.90
N TYR A 16 3.34 -14.61 -2.92
CA TYR A 16 3.53 -13.71 -4.07
C TYR A 16 4.89 -13.93 -4.70
N GLY A 17 4.93 -13.93 -6.03
CA GLY A 17 6.16 -13.96 -6.80
C GLY A 17 7.06 -12.76 -6.46
N GLU A 18 6.46 -11.59 -6.25
CA GLU A 18 7.18 -10.37 -5.86
C GLU A 18 7.84 -10.47 -4.48
N ALA A 19 7.19 -11.09 -3.49
CA ALA A 19 7.78 -11.30 -2.17
C ALA A 19 9.00 -12.24 -2.24
N ASP A 20 8.92 -13.31 -3.04
CA ASP A 20 10.04 -14.21 -3.27
C ASP A 20 11.16 -13.54 -4.06
N ALA A 21 10.84 -12.72 -5.05
CA ALA A 21 11.82 -11.93 -5.80
C ALA A 21 12.52 -10.90 -4.89
N ALA A 22 11.77 -10.16 -4.09
CA ALA A 22 12.31 -9.19 -3.13
C ALA A 22 13.28 -9.86 -2.14
N ARG A 23 12.89 -11.02 -1.59
CA ARG A 23 13.75 -11.79 -0.69
C ARG A 23 15.07 -12.22 -1.35
N ARG A 24 15.02 -12.70 -2.60
CA ARG A 24 16.22 -13.10 -3.37
C ARG A 24 17.14 -11.92 -3.67
N LEU A 25 16.57 -10.74 -3.85
CA LEU A 25 17.30 -9.49 -4.10
C LEU A 25 17.77 -8.80 -2.81
N GLY A 26 17.45 -9.35 -1.63
CA GLY A 26 17.76 -8.72 -0.35
C GLY A 26 16.98 -7.43 -0.09
N VAL A 27 15.85 -7.24 -0.79
CA VAL A 27 14.95 -6.11 -0.59
C VAL A 27 13.96 -6.44 0.52
N PRO A 28 13.89 -5.66 1.60
CA PRO A 28 12.90 -5.86 2.64
C PRO A 28 11.48 -5.72 2.06
N PHE A 29 10.68 -6.74 2.29
CA PHE A 29 9.30 -6.82 1.83
C PHE A 29 8.45 -7.41 2.95
N GLU A 30 7.40 -6.72 3.33
CA GLU A 30 6.45 -7.19 4.33
C GLU A 30 5.02 -7.14 3.80
N SER A 31 4.31 -8.25 3.88
CA SER A 31 2.89 -8.31 3.57
C SER A 31 2.10 -8.24 4.88
N LEU A 32 1.27 -7.22 5.03
CA LEU A 32 0.51 -6.94 6.24
C LEU A 32 -0.99 -6.99 5.95
N GLY A 33 -1.52 -8.15 5.67
CA GLY A 33 -2.94 -8.34 5.41
C GLY A 33 -3.39 -9.76 5.69
N THR A 34 -4.69 -9.94 5.86
CA THR A 34 -5.32 -11.24 6.13
C THR A 34 -5.75 -11.97 4.85
N GLY A 35 -5.56 -11.37 3.68
CA GLY A 35 -6.01 -11.90 2.38
C GLY A 35 -7.16 -11.12 1.77
N PHE A 36 -7.78 -11.66 0.73
CA PHE A 36 -8.84 -10.99 -0.05
C PHE A 36 -10.06 -10.63 0.82
N VAL A 37 -10.43 -9.35 0.87
CA VAL A 37 -11.64 -8.88 1.52
C VAL A 37 -12.64 -8.38 0.49
N PHE A 38 -13.53 -9.25 0.08
CA PHE A 38 -14.82 -8.86 -0.51
C PHE A 38 -16.00 -9.21 0.41
N ASN A 39 -15.72 -9.52 1.67
CA ASN A 39 -16.79 -9.87 2.59
C ASN A 39 -16.93 -8.77 3.67
N PRO A 40 -17.99 -7.93 3.61
CA PRO A 40 -18.26 -6.91 4.61
C PRO A 40 -18.36 -7.48 6.06
N GLU A 41 -18.71 -8.77 6.19
CA GLU A 41 -18.83 -9.44 7.49
C GLU A 41 -17.48 -9.70 8.17
N LYS A 42 -16.38 -9.71 7.41
CA LYS A 42 -14.99 -9.83 7.93
C LYS A 42 -14.31 -8.49 8.19
N GLY A 43 -14.96 -7.37 7.91
CA GLY A 43 -14.39 -6.02 7.96
C GLY A 43 -13.76 -5.62 9.30
N GLY A 44 -14.17 -6.26 10.40
CA GLY A 44 -13.60 -5.99 11.72
C GLY A 44 -12.16 -6.47 11.90
N GLN A 45 -11.82 -7.65 11.39
CA GLN A 45 -10.46 -8.20 11.48
C GLN A 45 -9.50 -7.47 10.53
N ASP A 46 -10.00 -7.12 9.35
CA ASP A 46 -9.20 -6.40 8.35
C ASP A 46 -8.91 -4.96 8.79
N ARG A 47 -9.87 -4.31 9.44
CA ARG A 47 -9.64 -2.99 10.03
C ARG A 47 -8.56 -3.04 11.11
N GLN A 48 -8.59 -4.04 12.01
CA GLN A 48 -7.56 -4.19 13.04
C GLN A 48 -6.19 -4.47 12.45
N ALA A 49 -6.10 -5.35 11.44
CA ALA A 49 -4.87 -5.61 10.72
C ALA A 49 -4.32 -4.35 10.04
N THR A 50 -5.21 -3.55 9.43
CA THR A 50 -4.86 -2.27 8.82
C THR A 50 -4.31 -1.27 9.83
N LEU A 51 -4.95 -1.13 10.99
CA LEU A 51 -4.47 -0.26 12.06
C LEU A 51 -3.09 -0.68 12.54
N ALA A 52 -2.88 -1.97 12.79
CA ALA A 52 -1.58 -2.51 13.18
C ALA A 52 -0.51 -2.29 12.09
N ALA A 53 -0.90 -2.44 10.82
CA ALA A 53 -0.06 -2.17 9.66
C ALA A 53 0.35 -0.69 9.59
N TRP A 54 -0.57 0.22 9.84
CA TRP A 54 -0.28 1.65 9.88
C TRP A 54 0.68 2.02 11.01
N GLU A 55 0.56 1.42 12.21
CA GLU A 55 1.52 1.62 13.29
C GLU A 55 2.95 1.19 12.89
N LYS A 56 3.09 0.05 12.20
CA LYS A 56 4.39 -0.38 11.67
C LYS A 56 4.92 0.58 10.62
N ALA A 57 4.07 1.03 9.69
CA ALA A 57 4.46 2.01 8.67
C ALA A 57 4.96 3.31 9.32
N LYS A 58 4.27 3.80 10.33
CA LYS A 58 4.71 4.97 11.12
C LYS A 58 6.10 4.79 11.73
N ALA A 59 6.34 3.63 12.33
CA ALA A 59 7.66 3.32 12.90
C ALA A 59 8.77 3.30 11.85
N LEU A 60 8.50 2.77 10.65
CA LEU A 60 9.44 2.75 9.54
C LEU A 60 9.70 4.16 8.98
N ILE A 61 8.65 4.94 8.78
CA ILE A 61 8.73 6.32 8.26
C ILE A 61 9.54 7.20 9.21
N SER A 62 9.26 7.16 10.51
CA SER A 62 9.92 8.03 11.51
C SER A 62 11.28 7.51 11.97
N GLY A 63 11.57 6.23 11.78
CA GLY A 63 12.77 5.56 12.32
C GLY A 63 14.10 5.97 11.72
N GLY A 64 14.11 6.72 10.61
CA GLY A 64 15.30 7.34 10.02
C GLY A 64 16.35 6.38 9.43
N GLY A 65 16.08 5.09 9.38
CA GLY A 65 16.98 4.06 8.84
C GLY A 65 16.78 3.74 7.37
N THR A 66 15.84 4.43 6.70
CA THR A 66 15.34 4.09 5.35
C THR A 66 15.29 5.34 4.49
N ASP A 67 15.70 5.24 3.23
CA ASP A 67 15.63 6.35 2.27
C ASP A 67 14.34 6.36 1.46
N VAL A 68 13.74 5.18 1.25
CA VAL A 68 12.50 5.01 0.48
C VAL A 68 11.56 4.06 1.22
N VAL A 69 10.31 4.45 1.40
CA VAL A 69 9.21 3.60 1.88
C VAL A 69 8.10 3.60 0.83
N ILE A 70 7.62 2.42 0.47
CA ILE A 70 6.50 2.26 -0.45
C ILE A 70 5.34 1.60 0.31
N LEU A 71 4.21 2.28 0.39
CA LEU A 71 2.96 1.73 0.91
C LEU A 71 2.03 1.45 -0.26
N ASP A 72 2.05 0.20 -0.69
CA ASP A 72 1.26 -0.23 -1.85
C ASP A 72 -0.20 -0.45 -1.47
N GLU A 73 -1.12 0.00 -2.34
CA GLU A 73 -2.57 -0.05 -2.14
C GLU A 73 -3.06 0.71 -0.89
N PHE A 74 -2.27 1.69 -0.41
CA PHE A 74 -2.55 2.43 0.83
C PHE A 74 -3.81 3.30 0.76
N THR A 75 -4.30 3.63 -0.43
CA THR A 75 -5.53 4.42 -0.57
C THR A 75 -6.79 3.65 -0.16
N TYR A 76 -6.78 2.31 -0.19
CA TYR A 76 -7.96 1.53 0.19
C TYR A 76 -8.39 1.71 1.65
N PRO A 77 -7.50 1.64 2.66
CA PRO A 77 -7.86 1.96 4.04
C PRO A 77 -8.51 3.31 4.23
N LEU A 78 -8.09 4.30 3.44
CA LEU A 78 -8.64 5.66 3.47
C LEU A 78 -10.04 5.68 2.86
N THR A 79 -10.22 5.09 1.67
CA THR A 79 -11.51 5.03 0.98
C THR A 79 -12.56 4.19 1.72
N PHE A 80 -12.12 3.19 2.49
CA PHE A 80 -13.02 2.40 3.35
C PHE A 80 -13.30 3.05 4.71
N GLY A 81 -12.69 4.19 5.01
CA GLY A 81 -12.85 4.87 6.30
C GLY A 81 -12.27 4.08 7.49
N TRP A 82 -11.31 3.19 7.23
CA TRP A 82 -10.59 2.48 8.30
C TRP A 82 -9.51 3.34 8.92
N LEU A 83 -8.92 4.22 8.13
CA LEU A 83 -8.02 5.29 8.54
C LEU A 83 -8.64 6.62 8.13
N ASP A 84 -8.55 7.62 9.00
CA ASP A 84 -8.94 8.99 8.68
C ASP A 84 -7.83 9.67 7.87
N THR A 85 -8.19 10.26 6.71
CA THR A 85 -7.21 10.86 5.81
C THR A 85 -6.54 12.08 6.43
N GLY A 86 -7.31 12.93 7.11
CA GLY A 86 -6.78 14.12 7.77
C GLY A 86 -5.78 13.77 8.87
N GLU A 87 -6.09 12.76 9.69
CA GLU A 87 -5.16 12.27 10.73
C GLU A 87 -3.88 11.69 10.12
N VAL A 88 -3.98 10.92 9.03
CA VAL A 88 -2.82 10.37 8.31
C VAL A 88 -1.94 11.50 7.77
N VAL A 89 -2.54 12.47 7.07
CA VAL A 89 -1.82 13.62 6.50
C VAL A 89 -1.18 14.48 7.60
N ALA A 90 -1.91 14.75 8.69
CA ALA A 90 -1.37 15.49 9.82
C ALA A 90 -0.18 14.78 10.46
N TRP A 91 -0.28 13.46 10.61
CA TRP A 91 0.82 12.67 11.15
C TRP A 91 2.04 12.68 10.22
N LEU A 92 1.85 12.52 8.92
CA LEU A 92 2.94 12.57 7.92
C LEU A 92 3.63 13.94 7.92
N LYS A 93 2.88 15.04 7.95
CA LYS A 93 3.43 16.39 8.05
C LYS A 93 4.31 16.59 9.28
N ALA A 94 3.96 15.97 10.40
CA ALA A 94 4.67 16.14 11.65
C ALA A 94 5.87 15.20 11.81
N ASN A 95 5.88 14.02 11.16
CA ASN A 95 6.81 12.95 11.51
C ASN A 95 7.63 12.40 10.33
N LYS A 96 7.23 12.64 9.07
CA LYS A 96 8.00 12.17 7.92
C LYS A 96 9.28 13.00 7.79
N PRO A 97 10.47 12.38 7.83
CA PRO A 97 11.72 13.11 7.58
C PRO A 97 11.80 13.64 6.15
N ASP A 98 12.35 14.84 5.95
CA ASP A 98 12.47 15.49 4.63
C ASP A 98 13.22 14.62 3.60
N ARG A 99 14.25 13.89 4.08
CA ARG A 99 15.05 13.01 3.22
C ARG A 99 14.37 11.71 2.81
N LEU A 100 13.25 11.34 3.46
CA LEU A 100 12.55 10.11 3.15
C LEU A 100 11.65 10.31 1.93
N HIS A 101 11.83 9.46 0.93
CA HIS A 101 10.89 9.33 -0.18
C HIS A 101 9.78 8.36 0.21
N LEU A 102 8.56 8.86 0.33
CA LEU A 102 7.38 8.07 0.62
C LEU A 102 6.54 7.92 -0.65
N VAL A 103 6.33 6.70 -1.09
CA VAL A 103 5.48 6.37 -2.24
C VAL A 103 4.21 5.71 -1.75
N LEU A 104 3.08 6.28 -2.11
CA LEU A 104 1.75 5.73 -1.82
C LEU A 104 1.09 5.35 -3.13
N THR A 105 0.58 4.13 -3.24
CA THR A 105 -0.15 3.68 -4.42
C THR A 105 -1.58 3.30 -4.07
N GLY A 106 -2.41 3.14 -5.09
CA GLY A 106 -3.79 2.67 -4.95
C GLY A 106 -4.74 3.36 -5.90
N ARG A 107 -6.04 3.24 -5.62
CA ARG A 107 -7.12 3.84 -6.42
C ARG A 107 -7.90 4.83 -5.58
N ASN A 108 -8.50 5.82 -6.26
CA ASN A 108 -9.37 6.81 -5.62
C ASN A 108 -8.69 7.51 -4.43
N ALA A 109 -7.46 8.00 -4.64
CA ALA A 109 -6.76 8.76 -3.61
C ALA A 109 -7.61 9.94 -3.15
N PRO A 110 -7.81 10.13 -1.83
CA PRO A 110 -8.53 11.29 -1.31
C PRO A 110 -7.83 12.60 -1.67
N ASP A 111 -8.60 13.65 -1.93
CA ASP A 111 -8.09 14.96 -2.34
C ASP A 111 -7.06 15.53 -1.35
N GLU A 112 -7.29 15.39 -0.05
CA GLU A 112 -6.36 15.83 1.00
C GLU A 112 -4.97 15.16 0.89
N LEU A 113 -4.94 13.87 0.46
CA LEU A 113 -3.69 13.14 0.24
C LEU A 113 -3.00 13.62 -1.04
N VAL A 114 -3.78 13.88 -2.08
CA VAL A 114 -3.29 14.44 -3.36
C VAL A 114 -2.69 15.84 -3.14
N GLU A 115 -3.35 16.70 -2.37
CA GLU A 115 -2.87 18.04 -2.02
C GLU A 115 -1.59 18.00 -1.16
N TYR A 116 -1.43 16.98 -0.34
CA TYR A 116 -0.23 16.81 0.49
C TYR A 116 0.99 16.35 -0.32
N ALA A 117 0.80 15.57 -1.37
CA ALA A 117 1.88 14.94 -2.11
C ALA A 117 2.67 15.95 -2.96
N ASP A 118 4.01 15.84 -2.96
CA ASP A 118 4.88 16.65 -3.80
C ASP A 118 4.73 16.32 -5.30
N MET A 119 4.35 15.07 -5.61
CA MET A 119 4.17 14.57 -6.97
C MET A 119 3.00 13.58 -7.02
N VAL A 120 2.11 13.76 -7.97
CA VAL A 120 0.97 12.85 -8.21
C VAL A 120 0.97 12.40 -9.66
N THR A 121 0.85 11.11 -9.88
CA THR A 121 0.69 10.51 -11.20
C THR A 121 -0.60 9.70 -11.25
N GLU A 122 -1.49 10.07 -12.16
CA GLU A 122 -2.68 9.27 -12.43
C GLU A 122 -2.40 8.30 -13.58
N MET A 123 -2.62 7.00 -13.33
CA MET A 123 -2.51 5.95 -14.33
C MET A 123 -3.91 5.58 -14.83
N ARG A 124 -4.24 6.02 -16.04
CA ARG A 124 -5.53 5.75 -16.65
C ARG A 124 -5.56 4.35 -17.27
N GLU A 125 -6.52 3.52 -16.84
CA GLU A 125 -6.81 2.25 -17.50
C GLU A 125 -7.49 2.50 -18.86
N VAL A 126 -6.72 2.36 -19.93
CA VAL A 126 -7.25 2.52 -21.31
C VAL A 126 -7.88 1.23 -21.81
N ARG A 127 -7.30 0.07 -21.48
CA ARG A 127 -7.81 -1.26 -21.82
C ARG A 127 -7.47 -2.24 -20.71
N HIS A 128 -8.41 -3.13 -20.40
CA HIS A 128 -8.19 -4.18 -19.41
C HIS A 128 -8.61 -5.54 -19.97
N PRO A 129 -7.72 -6.56 -19.93
CA PRO A 129 -8.02 -7.88 -20.51
C PRO A 129 -9.28 -8.52 -19.93
N PHE A 130 -9.44 -8.47 -18.60
CA PHE A 130 -10.64 -9.04 -17.97
C PHE A 130 -11.93 -8.33 -18.39
N ARG A 131 -11.94 -6.97 -18.45
CA ARG A 131 -13.14 -6.22 -18.81
C ARG A 131 -13.55 -6.39 -20.27
N LEU A 132 -12.56 -6.48 -21.16
CA LEU A 132 -12.82 -6.56 -22.60
C LEU A 132 -12.95 -7.99 -23.12
N GLN A 133 -12.21 -8.93 -22.55
CA GLN A 133 -12.05 -10.27 -23.08
C GLN A 133 -12.35 -11.36 -22.06
N GLN A 134 -12.73 -11.00 -20.83
CA GLN A 134 -12.96 -11.91 -19.70
C GLN A 134 -11.77 -12.82 -19.39
N ILE A 135 -10.55 -12.36 -19.70
CA ILE A 135 -9.32 -13.09 -19.40
C ILE A 135 -9.05 -12.96 -17.89
N PRO A 136 -9.06 -14.06 -17.12
CA PRO A 136 -8.77 -14.02 -15.69
C PRO A 136 -7.29 -13.76 -15.42
N ALA A 137 -6.98 -13.41 -14.17
CA ALA A 137 -5.62 -13.26 -13.69
C ALA A 137 -4.78 -14.51 -13.94
N GLN A 138 -3.54 -14.34 -14.41
CA GLN A 138 -2.66 -15.41 -14.85
C GLN A 138 -1.39 -15.46 -14.02
N LYS A 139 -0.97 -16.68 -13.65
CA LYS A 139 0.28 -16.90 -12.91
C LYS A 139 1.48 -16.43 -13.73
N GLY A 140 2.36 -15.67 -13.08
CA GLY A 140 3.57 -15.12 -13.70
C GLY A 140 3.34 -13.81 -14.45
N ILE A 141 2.06 -13.33 -14.55
CA ILE A 141 1.70 -12.03 -15.09
C ILE A 141 1.03 -11.18 -14.01
N ASP A 142 0.04 -11.74 -13.31
CA ASP A 142 -0.76 -11.02 -12.31
C ASP A 142 -0.43 -11.47 -10.87
N PHE A 143 0.21 -12.63 -10.69
CA PHE A 143 0.62 -13.17 -9.39
C PHE A 143 1.72 -14.23 -9.52
#